data_edf328419690cc404e77681d30247505
#
_entry.id   edf328419690cc404e77681d30247505
#
_cell.length_a   1.000
_cell.length_b   1.000
_cell.length_c   1.000
_cell.angle_alpha   90.00
_cell.angle_beta   90.00
_cell.angle_gamma   90.00
#
_symmetry.space_group_name_H-M   'P 1'
#
loop_
_entity.id
_entity.type
_entity.pdbx_description
1 polymer ?
#
loop_
_entity_poly.entity_id
_entity_poly.type
_entity_poly.pdbx_seq_one_letter_code
_entity_poly.pdbx_strand_id
1 'polypeptide(L)'
;MQSHYPASFERDMACTEAEWLAWLPKAMGEHDWQRAGQAVDVQLQGGGQLHIEWKPLPPRTIALMRLPRLGMAFRFDGADDQARTQFMRRFDLTTQRGGG
;
A
#
# COMPACT_ATOMS: atom_id res chain seq x y z
N MET A 1 -1.16 2.83 16.33
CA MET A 1 -0.85 3.47 15.03
C MET A 1 0.64 3.58 14.85
N GLN A 2 1.12 3.25 13.69
CA GLN A 2 2.54 3.36 13.40
C GLN A 2 2.88 4.82 13.08
N SER A 3 3.88 5.37 13.76
CA SER A 3 4.27 6.76 13.56
C SER A 3 5.57 6.91 12.78
N HIS A 4 6.21 5.81 12.45
CA HIS A 4 7.48 5.82 11.76
C HIS A 4 7.50 4.72 10.71
N TYR A 5 7.94 5.06 9.49
CA TYR A 5 8.01 4.12 8.38
C TYR A 5 9.40 4.12 7.79
N PRO A 6 10.05 2.95 7.70
CA PRO A 6 11.35 2.89 7.02
C PRO A 6 11.18 3.18 5.53
N ALA A 7 12.31 3.40 4.85
CA ALA A 7 12.28 3.68 3.42
C ALA A 7 11.81 2.47 2.62
N SER A 8 12.00 1.27 3.15
CA SER A 8 11.63 0.04 2.45
C SER A 8 11.02 -0.94 3.44
N PHE A 9 9.85 -1.49 3.09
CA PHE A 9 9.19 -2.45 3.97
C PHE A 9 8.14 -3.23 3.19
N GLU A 10 7.66 -4.32 3.80
CA GLU A 10 6.63 -5.18 3.22
C GLU A 10 5.44 -5.28 4.16
N ARG A 11 4.28 -5.56 3.57
CA ARG A 11 3.05 -5.79 4.31
C ARG A 11 2.31 -6.98 3.73
N ASP A 12 1.54 -7.62 4.60
CA ASP A 12 0.62 -8.70 4.25
C ASP A 12 -0.78 -8.15 4.50
N MET A 13 -1.50 -7.83 3.42
CA MET A 13 -2.81 -7.21 3.55
C MET A 13 -3.90 -8.25 3.37
N ALA A 14 -4.92 -8.17 4.22
CA ALA A 14 -6.05 -9.11 4.20
C ALA A 14 -7.10 -8.64 3.18
N CYS A 15 -6.74 -8.73 1.90
CA CYS A 15 -7.64 -8.31 0.83
C CYS A 15 -7.29 -9.04 -0.46
N THR A 16 -8.21 -8.98 -1.42
CA THR A 16 -7.94 -9.45 -2.77
C THR A 16 -7.30 -8.35 -3.59
N GLU A 17 -6.72 -8.72 -4.73
CA GLU A 17 -6.18 -7.72 -5.64
C GLU A 17 -7.29 -6.80 -6.16
N ALA A 18 -8.47 -7.34 -6.42
CA ALA A 18 -9.59 -6.53 -6.90
C ALA A 18 -9.98 -5.46 -5.87
N GLU A 19 -9.99 -5.82 -4.59
CA GLU A 19 -10.28 -4.85 -3.53
C GLU A 19 -9.20 -3.78 -3.47
N TRP A 20 -7.94 -4.19 -3.54
CA TRP A 20 -6.82 -3.23 -3.54
C TRP A 20 -6.93 -2.27 -4.72
N LEU A 21 -7.21 -2.77 -5.91
CA LEU A 21 -7.30 -1.93 -7.09
C LEU A 21 -8.47 -0.94 -7.00
N ALA A 22 -9.54 -1.32 -6.31
CA ALA A 22 -10.65 -0.39 -6.08
C ALA A 22 -10.26 0.74 -5.13
N TRP A 23 -9.37 0.48 -4.17
CA TRP A 23 -8.91 1.49 -3.23
C TRP A 23 -7.76 2.34 -3.77
N LEU A 24 -7.06 1.86 -4.78
CA LEU A 24 -5.82 2.46 -5.25
C LEU A 24 -5.94 3.96 -5.56
N PRO A 25 -6.91 4.42 -6.38
CA PRO A 25 -6.96 5.85 -6.67
C PRO A 25 -7.13 6.71 -5.42
N LYS A 26 -7.95 6.25 -4.49
CA LYS A 26 -8.19 7.00 -3.26
C LYS A 26 -6.98 6.96 -2.35
N ALA A 27 -6.27 5.84 -2.31
CA ALA A 27 -5.06 5.71 -1.51
C ALA A 27 -3.95 6.62 -2.02
N MET A 28 -3.88 6.84 -3.34
CA MET A 28 -2.88 7.72 -3.93
C MET A 28 -3.18 9.20 -3.69
N GLY A 29 -4.46 9.54 -3.50
CA GLY A 29 -4.83 10.92 -3.22
C GLY A 29 -4.49 11.84 -4.37
N GLU A 30 -3.79 12.94 -4.04
CA GLU A 30 -3.44 13.94 -5.03
C GLU A 30 -2.01 13.80 -5.58
N HIS A 31 -1.32 12.74 -5.20
CA HIS A 31 0.01 12.47 -5.77
C HIS A 31 -0.15 12.00 -7.21
N ASP A 32 0.83 12.30 -8.05
CA ASP A 32 0.88 11.76 -9.41
C ASP A 32 1.31 10.31 -9.34
N TRP A 33 0.60 9.44 -10.07
CA TRP A 33 0.91 8.02 -10.02
C TRP A 33 0.60 7.35 -11.33
N GLN A 34 1.32 6.27 -11.60
CA GLN A 34 1.10 5.45 -12.80
C GLN A 34 1.22 3.98 -12.42
N ARG A 35 0.29 3.20 -12.93
CA ARG A 35 0.31 1.75 -12.72
C ARG A 35 0.85 1.03 -13.94
N ALA A 36 1.67 0.01 -13.70
CA ALA A 36 2.15 -0.88 -14.74
C ALA A 36 2.14 -2.29 -14.17
N GLY A 37 1.25 -3.14 -14.67
CA GLY A 37 1.12 -4.50 -14.16
C GLY A 37 0.70 -4.50 -12.69
N GLN A 38 1.47 -5.20 -11.87
CA GLN A 38 1.24 -5.29 -10.44
C GLN A 38 2.18 -4.36 -9.67
N ALA A 39 2.37 -3.17 -10.20
CA ALA A 39 3.20 -2.15 -9.58
C ALA A 39 2.63 -0.78 -9.85
N VAL A 40 2.93 0.16 -8.96
CA VAL A 40 2.59 1.56 -9.15
C VAL A 40 3.77 2.43 -8.72
N ASP A 41 4.04 3.45 -9.51
CA ASP A 41 5.05 4.45 -9.19
C ASP A 41 4.36 5.76 -8.86
N VAL A 42 4.77 6.36 -7.75
CA VAL A 42 4.13 7.54 -7.20
C VAL A 42 5.16 8.66 -7.08
N GLN A 43 4.81 9.84 -7.57
CA GLN A 43 5.58 11.06 -7.34
C GLN A 43 4.96 11.77 -6.16
N LEU A 44 5.67 11.82 -5.04
CA LEU A 44 5.12 12.40 -3.83
C LEU A 44 5.14 13.92 -3.92
N GLN A 45 4.03 14.56 -3.52
CA GLN A 45 3.93 16.02 -3.56
C GLN A 45 4.96 16.68 -2.65
N GLY A 46 5.27 16.05 -1.53
CA GLY A 46 6.24 16.57 -0.59
C GLY A 46 7.69 16.30 -0.98
N GLY A 47 7.92 15.69 -2.15
CA GLY A 47 9.25 15.34 -2.62
C GLY A 47 9.53 13.86 -2.49
N GLY A 48 10.28 13.33 -3.47
CA GLY A 48 10.62 11.94 -3.49
C GLY A 48 9.64 11.08 -4.24
N GLN A 49 9.92 9.80 -4.28
CA GLN A 49 9.17 8.83 -5.05
C GLN A 49 8.83 7.62 -4.19
N LEU A 50 7.77 6.91 -4.58
CA LEU A 50 7.40 5.65 -3.95
C LEU A 50 7.12 4.63 -5.03
N HIS A 51 7.67 3.44 -4.87
CA HIS A 51 7.37 2.30 -5.72
C HIS A 51 6.66 1.25 -4.89
N ILE A 52 5.48 0.82 -5.33
CA ILE A 52 4.70 -0.22 -4.66
C ILE A 52 4.55 -1.38 -5.62
N GLU A 53 4.86 -2.58 -5.15
CA GLU A 53 4.60 -3.81 -5.89
C GLU A 53 3.72 -4.71 -5.05
N TRP A 54 2.89 -5.52 -5.70
CA TRP A 54 2.04 -6.46 -4.98
C TRP A 54 1.92 -7.77 -5.71
N LYS A 55 1.59 -8.81 -4.96
CA LYS A 55 1.31 -10.12 -5.51
C LYS A 55 0.36 -10.85 -4.58
N PRO A 56 -0.56 -11.67 -5.13
CA PRO A 56 -1.39 -12.51 -4.29
C PRO A 56 -0.53 -13.52 -3.54
N LEU A 57 -0.87 -13.75 -2.27
CA LEU A 57 -0.24 -14.77 -1.44
C LEU A 57 -1.23 -15.89 -1.22
N PRO A 58 -0.77 -17.09 -0.83
CA PRO A 58 -1.67 -18.16 -0.50
C PRO A 58 -2.65 -17.71 0.59
N PRO A 59 -3.95 -18.02 0.46
CA PRO A 59 -4.92 -17.60 1.45
C PRO A 59 -4.61 -18.18 2.83
N ARG A 60 -5.00 -17.43 3.86
CA ARG A 60 -4.92 -17.93 5.23
C ARG A 60 -6.19 -18.70 5.53
N THR A 61 -6.03 -19.90 6.06
CA THR A 61 -7.19 -20.72 6.44
C THR A 61 -7.29 -20.73 7.96
N ILE A 62 -8.46 -20.30 8.48
CA ILE A 62 -8.76 -20.33 9.90
C ILE A 62 -10.09 -21.06 10.04
N ALA A 63 -10.06 -22.24 10.65
CA ALA A 63 -11.24 -23.12 10.72
C ALA A 63 -11.75 -23.39 9.31
N LEU A 64 -12.99 -23.00 9.00
CA LEU A 64 -13.58 -23.19 7.68
C LEU A 64 -13.47 -21.96 6.80
N MET A 65 -12.82 -20.89 7.29
CA MET A 65 -12.72 -19.65 6.56
C MET A 65 -11.41 -19.56 5.79
N ARG A 66 -11.52 -19.07 4.56
CA ARG A 66 -10.34 -18.75 3.75
C ARG A 66 -10.28 -17.24 3.59
N LEU A 67 -9.20 -16.65 4.07
CA LEU A 67 -9.01 -15.20 4.05
C LEU A 67 -7.99 -14.86 2.98
N PRO A 68 -8.32 -13.95 2.05
CA PRO A 68 -7.37 -13.56 1.01
C PRO A 68 -6.18 -12.82 1.63
N ARG A 69 -5.04 -12.93 0.96
CA ARG A 69 -3.82 -12.23 1.37
C ARG A 69 -3.17 -11.62 0.14
N LEU A 70 -2.73 -10.39 0.28
CA LEU A 70 -2.01 -9.69 -0.78
C LEU A 70 -0.70 -9.17 -0.20
N GLY A 71 0.41 -9.65 -0.73
CA GLY A 71 1.73 -9.18 -0.29
C GLY A 71 2.06 -7.89 -1.01
N MET A 72 2.46 -6.85 -0.25
CA MET A 72 2.80 -5.56 -0.80
C MET A 72 4.18 -5.14 -0.33
N ALA A 73 4.98 -4.64 -1.27
CA ALA A 73 6.32 -4.12 -0.97
C ALA A 73 6.35 -2.64 -1.29
N PHE A 74 6.86 -1.84 -0.35
CA PHE A 74 6.95 -0.40 -0.48
C PHE A 74 8.42 0.00 -0.49
N ARG A 75 8.79 0.86 -1.43
CA ARG A 75 10.15 1.39 -1.50
C ARG A 75 10.08 2.89 -1.78
N PHE A 76 10.45 3.69 -0.78
CA PHE A 76 10.56 5.14 -0.92
C PHE A 76 11.96 5.52 -1.34
N ASP A 77 12.07 6.53 -2.19
CA ASP A 77 13.35 7.04 -2.63
C ASP A 77 13.29 8.57 -2.61
N GLY A 78 14.21 9.18 -1.86
CA GLY A 78 14.25 10.63 -1.76
C GLY A 78 13.16 11.25 -0.92
N ALA A 79 12.42 10.45 -0.17
CA ALA A 79 11.34 10.93 0.70
C ALA A 79 11.80 10.88 2.15
N ASP A 80 11.69 12.00 2.86
CA ASP A 80 12.09 12.05 4.26
C ASP A 80 11.02 11.37 5.14
N ASP A 81 11.28 11.29 6.43
CA ASP A 81 10.40 10.62 7.37
C ASP A 81 9.00 11.23 7.37
N GLN A 82 8.91 12.55 7.29
CA GLN A 82 7.63 13.23 7.28
C GLN A 82 6.81 12.89 6.03
N ALA A 83 7.45 12.88 4.87
CA ALA A 83 6.78 12.55 3.61
C ALA A 83 6.28 11.11 3.62
N ARG A 84 7.09 10.17 4.12
CA ARG A 84 6.69 8.77 4.23
C ARG A 84 5.51 8.61 5.17
N THR A 85 5.57 9.27 6.32
CA THR A 85 4.50 9.18 7.32
C THR A 85 3.19 9.75 6.79
N GLN A 86 3.24 10.89 6.11
CA GLN A 86 2.04 11.51 5.55
C GLN A 86 1.38 10.60 4.52
N PHE A 87 2.18 10.02 3.62
CA PHE A 87 1.64 9.11 2.61
C PHE A 87 1.00 7.89 3.25
N MET A 88 1.72 7.25 4.17
CA MET A 88 1.25 6.00 4.76
C MET A 88 0.06 6.20 5.68
N ARG A 89 -0.06 7.37 6.30
CA ARG A 89 -1.23 7.66 7.12
C ARG A 89 -2.50 7.65 6.29
N ARG A 90 -2.46 8.30 5.12
CA ARG A 90 -3.60 8.28 4.20
C ARG A 90 -3.83 6.89 3.62
N PHE A 91 -2.76 6.23 3.24
CA PHE A 91 -2.83 4.87 2.71
C PHE A 91 -3.53 3.95 3.72
N ASP A 92 -3.10 4.00 4.98
CA ASP A 92 -3.66 3.13 6.00
C ASP A 92 -5.12 3.44 6.28
N LEU A 93 -5.48 4.72 6.33
CA LEU A 93 -6.88 5.10 6.54
C LEU A 93 -7.77 4.61 5.40
N THR A 94 -7.28 4.68 4.17
CA THR A 94 -8.06 4.25 3.01
C THR A 94 -8.24 2.74 2.97
N THR A 95 -7.15 1.99 3.16
CA THR A 95 -7.19 0.54 3.02
C THR A 95 -7.76 -0.14 4.26
N GLN A 96 -7.56 0.43 5.43
CA GLN A 96 -8.07 -0.13 6.66
C GLN A 96 -9.60 -0.17 6.68
N ARG A 97 -10.24 0.84 6.11
CA ARG A 97 -11.70 0.92 6.09
C ARG A 97 -12.31 -0.14 5.20
N GLY A 98 -11.63 -0.52 4.13
CA GLY A 98 -12.14 -1.53 3.23
C GLY A 98 -11.76 -2.93 3.63
N GLY A 99 -10.57 -3.12 4.17
CA GLY A 99 -10.06 -4.44 4.48
C GLY A 99 -10.23 -4.85 5.93
N GLY A 100 -10.52 -3.90 6.73
CA GLY A 100 -10.77 -4.12 8.13
C GLY A 100 -9.60 -4.57 8.94
#